data_e6982adf6591d2cd0cdcd33d30330e45
#
_entry.id   e6982adf6591d2cd0cdcd33d30330e45
#
_cell.length_a   1.000
_cell.length_b   1.000
_cell.length_c   1.000
_cell.angle_alpha   90.00
_cell.angle_beta   90.00
_cell.angle_gamma   90.00
#
_symmetry.space_group_name_H-M   'P 1'
#
loop_
_entity.id
_entity.type
_entity.pdbx_description
1 polymer ?
#
loop_
_entity_poly.entity_id
_entity_poly.type
_entity_poly.pdbx_seq_one_letter_code
_entity_poly.pdbx_strand_id
1 'polypeptide(L)'
;MKKKFFTICAIVFLGFTGCTHRESANIDLTTSSVGVIETSGNSKKSRIYFYNQNVEKTATLPLEYASLGSIFYNPVIYEDELYLIPQGKTNVKDEKKVLKIELKSGNQKIYEINQLAMNSICVNDKNIYTCNTLNGDSYINKCSKENNQVVSEKIEGVYVSKLLCSKDMLFAFATTKYGKEMNSYIYIYDAEELSFDEKIDITNYGGTHYKAILFDNNILFSNSVDSGDHPCNTVCIYSINDKTIETISFDQYYPLDLAVWDNILIVSHFDLVKREGGSISIYNLETKELNNIELGHDVEQMTINENVIYILSDKIIYQYELKDMNLYLKCKTQIKKSNEENYLSGIFILNLNP
;
A
#
# COMPACT_ATOMS: atom_id res chain seq x y z
N MET A 1 -59.55 -8.08 53.41
CA MET A 1 -58.12 -7.65 53.27
C MET A 1 -57.37 -8.71 52.46
N LYS A 2 -57.11 -8.47 51.19
CA LYS A 2 -56.34 -9.39 50.31
C LYS A 2 -54.95 -8.83 50.13
N LYS A 3 -53.94 -9.51 50.68
CA LYS A 3 -52.51 -9.19 50.45
C LYS A 3 -52.09 -9.68 49.09
N LYS A 4 -51.67 -8.75 48.23
CA LYS A 4 -51.01 -9.08 46.92
C LYS A 4 -49.52 -9.28 47.21
N PHE A 5 -49.03 -10.48 46.89
CA PHE A 5 -47.59 -10.80 46.81
C PHE A 5 -47.07 -10.28 45.45
N PHE A 6 -46.09 -9.40 45.45
CA PHE A 6 -45.31 -9.00 44.30
C PHE A 6 -44.06 -9.89 44.24
N THR A 7 -44.02 -10.79 43.26
CA THR A 7 -42.83 -11.58 42.93
C THR A 7 -41.96 -10.76 42.00
N ILE A 8 -40.81 -10.30 42.45
CA ILE A 8 -39.81 -9.65 41.63
C ILE A 8 -38.94 -10.74 41.01
N CYS A 9 -39.10 -10.98 39.68
CA CYS A 9 -38.18 -11.80 38.89
C CYS A 9 -36.94 -10.93 38.55
N ALA A 10 -35.84 -11.16 39.24
CA ALA A 10 -34.54 -10.63 38.84
C ALA A 10 -34.02 -11.45 37.67
N ILE A 11 -34.08 -10.87 36.45
CA ILE A 11 -33.43 -11.42 35.25
C ILE A 11 -31.94 -11.04 35.35
N VAL A 12 -31.13 -12.02 35.66
CA VAL A 12 -29.66 -11.89 35.58
C VAL A 12 -29.28 -12.04 34.12
N PHE A 13 -28.97 -10.93 33.46
CA PHE A 13 -28.29 -10.91 32.16
C PHE A 13 -26.83 -11.31 32.37
N LEU A 14 -26.52 -12.58 32.19
CA LEU A 14 -25.15 -13.05 31.97
C LEU A 14 -24.76 -12.63 30.58
N GLY A 15 -24.07 -11.48 30.47
CA GLY A 15 -23.39 -11.06 29.27
C GLY A 15 -22.26 -12.05 28.96
N PHE A 16 -22.48 -12.94 28.03
CA PHE A 16 -21.39 -13.69 27.39
C PHE A 16 -20.60 -12.72 26.52
N THR A 17 -19.58 -12.08 27.11
CA THR A 17 -18.49 -11.50 26.32
C THR A 17 -17.68 -12.65 25.76
N GLY A 18 -18.11 -13.17 24.62
CA GLY A 18 -17.35 -14.12 23.84
C GLY A 18 -16.12 -13.41 23.26
N CYS A 19 -15.05 -13.28 24.04
CA CYS A 19 -13.73 -13.11 23.44
C CYS A 19 -13.44 -14.39 22.67
N THR A 20 -13.66 -14.39 21.37
CA THR A 20 -13.06 -15.37 20.49
C THR A 20 -11.57 -15.09 20.44
N HIS A 21 -10.82 -15.62 21.41
CA HIS A 21 -9.40 -15.84 21.23
C HIS A 21 -9.25 -16.80 20.04
N ARG A 22 -8.97 -16.26 18.83
CA ARG A 22 -8.40 -17.08 17.78
C ARG A 22 -7.02 -17.48 18.27
N GLU A 23 -6.77 -18.78 18.39
CA GLU A 23 -5.43 -19.31 18.56
C GLU A 23 -4.60 -18.77 17.41
N SER A 24 -3.70 -17.83 17.68
CA SER A 24 -2.69 -17.40 16.72
C SER A 24 -1.80 -18.62 16.45
N ALA A 25 -1.81 -19.11 15.23
CA ALA A 25 -0.74 -20.01 14.80
C ALA A 25 0.56 -19.24 14.99
N ASN A 26 1.37 -19.64 15.95
CA ASN A 26 2.67 -19.02 16.23
C ASN A 26 3.58 -19.38 15.05
N ILE A 27 3.66 -18.48 14.05
CA ILE A 27 4.44 -18.68 12.83
C ILE A 27 5.78 -18.03 13.08
N ASP A 28 6.84 -18.84 13.00
CA ASP A 28 8.20 -18.32 13.05
C ASP A 28 8.57 -17.73 11.67
N LEU A 29 8.71 -16.42 11.59
CA LEU A 29 9.10 -15.68 10.39
C LEU A 29 10.52 -15.12 10.47
N THR A 30 11.30 -15.46 11.49
CA THR A 30 12.66 -14.92 11.73
C THR A 30 13.65 -15.19 10.59
N THR A 31 13.41 -16.21 9.78
CA THR A 31 14.21 -16.54 8.60
C THR A 31 13.63 -16.00 7.29
N SER A 32 12.49 -15.27 7.36
CA SER A 32 11.80 -14.76 6.19
C SER A 32 12.26 -13.34 5.85
N SER A 33 12.40 -13.04 4.58
CA SER A 33 12.86 -11.75 4.06
C SER A 33 11.80 -11.06 3.19
N VAL A 34 10.96 -11.83 2.50
CA VAL A 34 9.94 -11.29 1.61
C VAL A 34 8.62 -12.04 1.74
N GLY A 35 7.52 -11.30 1.69
CA GLY A 35 6.16 -11.82 1.71
C GLY A 35 5.41 -11.54 0.40
N VAL A 36 4.56 -12.50 -0.04
CA VAL A 36 3.68 -12.34 -1.20
C VAL A 36 2.25 -12.69 -0.81
N ILE A 37 1.32 -11.82 -1.14
CA ILE A 37 -0.10 -11.98 -0.86
C ILE A 37 -0.78 -12.71 -2.02
N GLU A 38 -1.42 -13.84 -1.73
CA GLU A 38 -2.38 -14.49 -2.61
C GLU A 38 -3.79 -14.21 -2.11
N THR A 39 -4.68 -13.76 -2.99
CA THR A 39 -6.06 -13.43 -2.64
C THR A 39 -7.07 -13.83 -3.71
N SER A 40 -8.34 -13.77 -3.35
CA SER A 40 -9.47 -14.07 -4.24
C SER A 40 -10.56 -13.01 -4.05
N GLY A 41 -11.18 -12.57 -5.16
CA GLY A 41 -12.38 -11.74 -5.12
C GLY A 41 -13.67 -12.50 -4.76
N ASN A 42 -13.65 -13.83 -4.85
CA ASN A 42 -14.84 -14.66 -4.73
C ASN A 42 -14.94 -15.42 -3.39
N SER A 43 -13.83 -15.55 -2.67
CA SER A 43 -13.77 -16.30 -1.41
C SER A 43 -12.92 -15.59 -0.35
N LYS A 44 -13.31 -15.73 0.94
CA LYS A 44 -12.51 -15.24 2.07
C LYS A 44 -11.38 -16.22 2.41
N LYS A 45 -10.51 -16.52 1.43
CA LYS A 45 -9.40 -17.48 1.55
C LYS A 45 -8.14 -16.89 0.95
N SER A 46 -7.66 -15.82 1.56
CA SER A 46 -6.36 -15.24 1.23
C SER A 46 -5.25 -15.90 2.02
N ARG A 47 -4.02 -15.67 1.63
CA ARG A 47 -2.85 -16.09 2.39
C ARG A 47 -1.64 -15.24 2.06
N ILE A 48 -0.65 -15.29 2.95
CA ILE A 48 0.67 -14.73 2.69
C ILE A 48 1.65 -15.89 2.62
N TYR A 49 2.43 -15.95 1.58
CA TYR A 49 3.59 -16.81 1.44
C TYR A 49 4.84 -16.03 1.85
N PHE A 50 5.66 -16.63 2.70
CA PHE A 50 6.91 -16.05 3.14
C PHE A 50 8.08 -16.83 2.56
N TYR A 51 9.13 -16.11 2.22
CA TYR A 51 10.33 -16.63 1.59
C TYR A 51 11.57 -16.05 2.27
N ASN A 52 12.64 -16.85 2.35
CA ASN A 52 13.95 -16.41 2.83
C ASN A 52 14.72 -15.61 1.78
N GLN A 53 15.97 -15.24 2.09
CA GLN A 53 16.86 -14.51 1.19
C GLN A 53 17.15 -15.23 -0.13
N ASN A 54 17.00 -16.54 -0.21
CA ASN A 54 17.21 -17.33 -1.43
C ASN A 54 15.89 -17.57 -2.20
N VAL A 55 14.82 -16.85 -1.85
CA VAL A 55 13.45 -17.04 -2.30
C VAL A 55 12.94 -18.49 -2.15
N GLU A 56 13.39 -19.19 -1.11
CA GLU A 56 12.86 -20.46 -0.69
C GLU A 56 11.70 -20.23 0.30
N LYS A 57 10.59 -20.93 0.10
CA LYS A 57 9.40 -20.74 0.93
C LYS A 57 9.65 -21.21 2.37
N THR A 58 9.44 -20.33 3.33
CA THR A 58 9.64 -20.59 4.78
C THR A 58 8.32 -20.86 5.50
N ALA A 59 7.26 -20.08 5.19
CA ALA A 59 5.99 -20.18 5.90
C ALA A 59 4.79 -19.82 5.01
N THR A 60 3.59 -20.05 5.54
CA THR A 60 2.32 -19.59 4.96
C THR A 60 1.38 -19.17 6.08
N LEU A 61 0.88 -17.95 6.00
CA LEU A 61 -0.14 -17.43 6.92
C LEU A 61 -1.50 -17.41 6.21
N PRO A 62 -2.47 -18.26 6.60
CA PRO A 62 -3.83 -18.20 6.07
C PRO A 62 -4.58 -17.00 6.64
N LEU A 63 -5.40 -16.35 5.81
CA LEU A 63 -6.20 -15.18 6.14
C LEU A 63 -7.65 -15.38 5.68
N GLU A 64 -8.63 -15.06 6.53
CA GLU A 64 -10.06 -15.21 6.24
C GLU A 64 -10.66 -13.94 5.60
N TYR A 65 -9.96 -13.37 4.64
CA TYR A 65 -10.37 -12.17 3.92
C TYR A 65 -10.40 -12.41 2.41
N ALA A 66 -11.22 -11.63 1.71
CA ALA A 66 -11.25 -11.56 0.25
C ALA A 66 -10.69 -10.23 -0.23
N SER A 67 -10.09 -10.22 -1.43
CA SER A 67 -9.56 -9.02 -2.09
C SER A 67 -8.61 -8.22 -1.18
N LEU A 68 -7.55 -8.87 -0.71
CA LEU A 68 -6.45 -8.23 0.01
C LEU A 68 -5.42 -7.68 -0.98
N GLY A 69 -5.05 -6.41 -0.80
CA GLY A 69 -4.05 -5.76 -1.65
C GLY A 69 -4.54 -5.42 -3.06
N SER A 70 -3.67 -4.80 -3.83
CA SER A 70 -3.94 -4.35 -5.20
C SER A 70 -2.63 -4.08 -5.94
N ILE A 71 -2.63 -4.20 -7.27
CA ILE A 71 -1.49 -3.78 -8.10
C ILE A 71 -1.29 -2.26 -8.14
N PHE A 72 -2.31 -1.48 -7.75
CA PHE A 72 -2.24 -0.02 -7.72
C PHE A 72 -1.51 0.53 -6.49
N TYR A 73 -1.44 -0.23 -5.40
CA TYR A 73 -0.77 0.19 -4.16
C TYR A 73 -0.12 -1.00 -3.47
N ASN A 74 1.09 -0.79 -3.00
CA ASN A 74 1.86 -1.81 -2.31
C ASN A 74 1.31 -2.00 -0.89
N PRO A 75 1.47 -3.19 -0.30
CA PRO A 75 1.25 -3.39 1.12
C PRO A 75 2.06 -2.39 1.95
N VAL A 76 1.48 -1.89 3.03
CA VAL A 76 2.15 -0.91 3.89
C VAL A 76 2.80 -1.63 5.06
N ILE A 77 4.11 -1.47 5.17
CA ILE A 77 4.90 -1.91 6.32
C ILE A 77 5.22 -0.67 7.16
N TYR A 78 4.95 -0.75 8.44
CA TYR A 78 5.38 0.21 9.43
C TYR A 78 6.00 -0.54 10.61
N GLU A 79 7.29 -0.34 10.84
CA GLU A 79 8.08 -1.19 11.75
C GLU A 79 7.94 -2.69 11.39
N ASP A 80 7.61 -3.54 12.35
CA ASP A 80 7.40 -4.99 12.16
C ASP A 80 5.91 -5.34 11.91
N GLU A 81 5.12 -4.40 11.39
CA GLU A 81 3.68 -4.55 11.20
C GLU A 81 3.27 -4.34 9.74
N LEU A 82 2.50 -5.27 9.21
CA LEU A 82 1.89 -5.18 7.88
C LEU A 82 0.45 -4.68 8.01
N TYR A 83 0.10 -3.67 7.23
CA TYR A 83 -1.25 -3.10 7.17
C TYR A 83 -1.88 -3.31 5.80
N LEU A 84 -3.10 -3.84 5.79
CA LEU A 84 -3.86 -4.19 4.59
C LEU A 84 -5.30 -3.69 4.69
N ILE A 85 -5.89 -3.36 3.55
CA ILE A 85 -7.32 -3.05 3.42
C ILE A 85 -8.01 -4.26 2.76
N PRO A 86 -8.77 -5.09 3.48
CA PRO A 86 -9.63 -6.08 2.86
C PRO A 86 -10.82 -5.39 2.20
N GLN A 87 -11.03 -5.62 0.90
CA GLN A 87 -12.14 -5.03 0.15
C GLN A 87 -13.44 -5.86 0.25
N GLY A 88 -13.34 -7.10 0.76
CA GLY A 88 -14.45 -8.03 0.76
C GLY A 88 -14.63 -8.74 -0.59
N LYS A 89 -15.70 -9.53 -0.71
CA LYS A 89 -16.03 -10.25 -1.95
C LYS A 89 -16.46 -9.27 -3.04
N THR A 90 -16.19 -9.61 -4.29
CA THR A 90 -16.50 -8.77 -5.45
C THR A 90 -17.98 -8.34 -5.51
N ASN A 91 -18.91 -9.22 -5.09
CA ASN A 91 -20.35 -8.96 -5.07
C ASN A 91 -20.84 -8.31 -3.76
N VAL A 92 -20.03 -8.28 -2.70
CA VAL A 92 -20.38 -7.70 -1.40
C VAL A 92 -19.12 -7.02 -0.86
N LYS A 93 -18.91 -5.75 -1.22
CA LYS A 93 -17.79 -4.94 -0.77
C LYS A 93 -18.13 -4.21 0.54
N ASP A 94 -18.30 -4.95 1.61
CA ASP A 94 -18.78 -4.45 2.90
C ASP A 94 -17.71 -4.44 4.01
N GLU A 95 -16.48 -4.83 3.71
CA GLU A 95 -15.39 -4.77 4.69
C GLU A 95 -14.99 -3.29 4.89
N LYS A 96 -15.12 -2.82 6.13
CA LYS A 96 -14.94 -1.41 6.52
C LYS A 96 -13.79 -1.26 7.51
N LYS A 97 -12.72 -1.99 7.30
CA LYS A 97 -11.67 -2.18 8.28
C LYS A 97 -10.28 -2.18 7.67
N VAL A 98 -9.29 -1.97 8.53
CA VAL A 98 -7.88 -2.23 8.27
C VAL A 98 -7.45 -3.45 9.06
N LEU A 99 -6.78 -4.37 8.41
CA LEU A 99 -6.13 -5.53 9.01
C LEU A 99 -4.66 -5.18 9.29
N LYS A 100 -4.25 -5.28 10.55
CA LYS A 100 -2.86 -5.25 10.98
C LYS A 100 -2.37 -6.66 11.26
N ILE A 101 -1.18 -7.02 10.81
CA ILE A 101 -0.52 -8.30 11.07
C ILE A 101 0.86 -8.01 11.65
N GLU A 102 1.14 -8.51 12.84
CA GLU A 102 2.48 -8.49 13.43
C GLU A 102 3.36 -9.50 12.72
N LEU A 103 4.42 -9.05 12.07
CA LEU A 103 5.26 -9.92 11.23
C LEU A 103 6.12 -10.90 12.05
N LYS A 104 6.37 -10.63 13.33
CA LYS A 104 7.11 -11.57 14.21
C LYS A 104 6.27 -12.74 14.69
N SER A 105 4.97 -12.57 14.85
CA SER A 105 4.09 -13.56 15.48
C SER A 105 2.97 -14.08 14.57
N GLY A 106 2.64 -13.34 13.51
CA GLY A 106 1.45 -13.56 12.70
C GLY A 106 0.15 -13.13 13.37
N ASN A 107 0.20 -12.49 14.54
CA ASN A 107 -0.97 -12.00 15.25
C ASN A 107 -1.70 -10.95 14.44
N GLN A 108 -3.04 -11.02 14.45
CA GLN A 108 -3.89 -10.12 13.69
C GLN A 108 -4.69 -9.20 14.60
N LYS A 109 -4.73 -7.91 14.26
CA LYS A 109 -5.60 -6.91 14.89
C LYS A 109 -6.43 -6.22 13.81
N ILE A 110 -7.70 -5.95 14.12
CA ILE A 110 -8.63 -5.23 13.25
C ILE A 110 -8.86 -3.83 13.79
N TYR A 111 -8.85 -2.86 12.89
CA TYR A 111 -9.29 -1.48 13.14
C TYR A 111 -10.54 -1.21 12.30
N GLU A 112 -11.67 -0.98 12.96
CA GLU A 112 -12.94 -0.67 12.30
C GLU A 112 -12.93 0.81 11.88
N ILE A 113 -12.90 1.07 10.56
CA ILE A 113 -12.88 2.42 10.01
C ILE A 113 -14.30 2.92 9.69
N ASN A 114 -15.23 1.99 9.45
CA ASN A 114 -16.62 2.25 9.07
C ASN A 114 -16.80 2.98 7.72
N GLN A 115 -15.81 2.89 6.84
CA GLN A 115 -15.83 3.46 5.49
C GLN A 115 -15.70 2.36 4.43
N LEU A 116 -16.49 2.49 3.35
CA LEU A 116 -16.47 1.56 2.22
C LEU A 116 -15.46 1.99 1.16
N ALA A 117 -15.02 1.03 0.36
CA ALA A 117 -14.19 1.27 -0.82
C ALA A 117 -12.91 2.06 -0.53
N MET A 118 -12.27 1.81 0.61
CA MET A 118 -10.98 2.38 0.93
C MET A 118 -9.95 1.92 -0.10
N ASN A 119 -9.15 2.86 -0.63
CA ASN A 119 -8.25 2.61 -1.75
C ASN A 119 -6.78 2.97 -1.48
N SER A 120 -6.48 3.65 -0.38
CA SER A 120 -5.11 3.91 0.05
C SER A 120 -5.00 3.92 1.57
N ILE A 121 -3.81 3.63 2.07
CA ILE A 121 -3.48 3.58 3.48
C ILE A 121 -2.06 4.11 3.69
N CYS A 122 -1.83 4.85 4.74
CA CYS A 122 -0.51 5.11 5.31
C CYS A 122 -0.58 5.09 6.85
N VAL A 123 0.56 4.92 7.50
CA VAL A 123 0.62 4.65 8.93
C VAL A 123 1.81 5.39 9.54
N ASN A 124 1.62 5.99 10.71
CA ASN A 124 2.68 6.48 11.57
C ASN A 124 2.60 5.85 12.96
N ASP A 125 3.40 6.31 13.91
CA ASP A 125 3.46 5.76 15.28
C ASP A 125 2.09 5.73 15.98
N LYS A 126 1.26 6.76 15.82
CA LYS A 126 0.00 6.94 16.55
C LYS A 126 -1.24 6.55 15.77
N ASN A 127 -1.23 6.72 14.46
CA ASN A 127 -2.43 6.70 13.64
C ASN A 127 -2.31 5.84 12.39
N ILE A 128 -3.47 5.38 11.94
CA ILE A 128 -3.68 4.76 10.63
C ILE A 128 -4.55 5.73 9.82
N TYR A 129 -4.10 6.10 8.62
CA TYR A 129 -4.86 6.95 7.70
C TYR A 129 -5.31 6.13 6.51
N THR A 130 -6.57 6.28 6.13
CA THR A 130 -7.13 5.68 4.92
C THR A 130 -7.88 6.72 4.11
N CYS A 131 -8.05 6.50 2.82
CA CYS A 131 -8.97 7.30 2.02
C CYS A 131 -9.95 6.42 1.25
N ASN A 132 -11.10 7.01 0.94
CA ASN A 132 -12.12 6.43 0.08
C ASN A 132 -12.86 7.54 -0.68
N THR A 133 -13.46 7.19 -1.81
CA THR A 133 -14.25 8.13 -2.61
C THR A 133 -15.65 7.59 -2.77
N LEU A 134 -16.65 8.40 -2.39
CA LEU A 134 -18.07 8.06 -2.49
C LEU A 134 -18.83 9.25 -3.11
N ASN A 135 -19.62 8.99 -4.14
CA ASN A 135 -20.47 9.97 -4.81
C ASN A 135 -19.72 11.21 -5.34
N GLY A 136 -18.44 11.02 -5.73
CA GLY A 136 -17.60 12.11 -6.26
C GLY A 136 -16.82 12.90 -5.22
N ASP A 137 -17.01 12.64 -3.93
CA ASP A 137 -16.25 13.25 -2.84
C ASP A 137 -15.31 12.22 -2.20
N SER A 138 -14.12 12.64 -1.81
CA SER A 138 -13.19 11.80 -1.06
C SER A 138 -13.26 12.10 0.43
N TYR A 139 -12.95 11.08 1.21
CA TYR A 139 -12.83 11.15 2.66
C TYR A 139 -11.47 10.65 3.08
N ILE A 140 -10.77 11.43 3.90
CA ILE A 140 -9.57 11.00 4.61
C ILE A 140 -9.99 10.60 6.02
N ASN A 141 -9.65 9.39 6.45
CA ASN A 141 -10.01 8.88 7.75
C ASN A 141 -8.75 8.66 8.58
N LYS A 142 -8.71 9.20 9.77
CA LYS A 142 -7.66 8.97 10.78
C LYS A 142 -8.22 8.07 11.87
N CYS A 143 -7.57 6.93 12.11
CA CYS A 143 -7.89 6.00 13.18
C CYS A 143 -6.74 5.95 14.17
N SER A 144 -7.01 6.29 15.44
CA SER A 144 -6.02 6.19 16.51
C SER A 144 -5.69 4.72 16.82
N LYS A 145 -4.41 4.37 16.87
CA LYS A 145 -3.94 3.02 17.26
C LYS A 145 -4.20 2.71 18.74
N GLU A 146 -4.27 3.73 19.58
CA GLU A 146 -4.44 3.60 21.01
C GLU A 146 -5.89 3.26 21.40
N ASN A 147 -6.85 4.05 20.93
CA ASN A 147 -8.23 3.96 21.38
C ASN A 147 -9.24 3.58 20.27
N ASN A 148 -8.77 3.34 19.03
CA ASN A 148 -9.56 3.02 17.83
C ASN A 148 -10.60 4.12 17.46
N GLN A 149 -10.43 5.35 17.94
CA GLN A 149 -11.29 6.46 17.55
C GLN A 149 -11.01 6.84 16.11
N VAL A 150 -12.07 7.03 15.32
CA VAL A 150 -11.99 7.44 13.91
C VAL A 150 -12.54 8.84 13.75
N VAL A 151 -11.76 9.69 13.07
CA VAL A 151 -12.14 11.03 12.61
C VAL A 151 -12.02 11.05 11.10
N SER A 152 -12.93 11.73 10.42
CA SER A 152 -12.95 11.82 8.95
C SER A 152 -13.04 13.26 8.49
N GLU A 153 -12.23 13.60 7.49
CA GLU A 153 -12.24 14.89 6.78
C GLU A 153 -12.71 14.67 5.34
N LYS A 154 -13.61 15.52 4.86
CA LYS A 154 -14.19 15.47 3.52
C LYS A 154 -13.47 16.41 2.57
N ILE A 155 -13.12 15.95 1.36
CA ILE A 155 -12.61 16.76 0.27
C ILE A 155 -13.61 16.66 -0.88
N GLU A 156 -14.27 17.76 -1.18
CA GLU A 156 -15.35 17.80 -2.19
C GLU A 156 -14.81 17.75 -3.62
N GLY A 157 -15.48 16.98 -4.48
CA GLY A 157 -15.24 16.95 -5.92
C GLY A 157 -13.89 16.40 -6.36
N VAL A 158 -13.20 15.60 -5.52
CA VAL A 158 -11.91 15.02 -5.85
C VAL A 158 -11.91 13.51 -5.65
N TYR A 159 -11.02 12.82 -6.37
CA TYR A 159 -10.62 11.44 -6.14
C TYR A 159 -9.23 11.42 -5.53
N VAL A 160 -9.09 10.93 -4.30
CA VAL A 160 -7.79 10.72 -3.65
C VAL A 160 -7.27 9.34 -4.02
N SER A 161 -6.14 9.29 -4.72
CA SER A 161 -5.51 8.06 -5.22
C SER A 161 -4.46 7.49 -4.28
N LYS A 162 -3.73 8.35 -3.56
CA LYS A 162 -2.59 7.94 -2.71
C LYS A 162 -2.51 8.80 -1.46
N LEU A 163 -2.22 8.14 -0.33
CA LEU A 163 -1.82 8.79 0.91
C LEU A 163 -0.37 8.47 1.23
N LEU A 164 0.35 9.46 1.75
CA LEU A 164 1.63 9.31 2.43
C LEU A 164 1.55 10.03 3.76
N CYS A 165 2.24 9.54 4.78
CA CYS A 165 2.35 10.26 6.04
C CYS A 165 3.78 10.19 6.59
N SER A 166 4.23 11.32 7.14
CA SER A 166 5.35 11.42 8.06
C SER A 166 4.81 11.42 9.50
N LYS A 167 5.67 11.73 10.46
CA LYS A 167 5.25 11.92 11.84
C LYS A 167 4.22 13.06 11.98
N ASP A 168 4.47 14.20 11.33
CA ASP A 168 3.76 15.45 11.56
C ASP A 168 2.86 15.86 10.38
N MET A 169 3.05 15.29 9.18
CA MET A 169 2.33 15.66 7.97
C MET A 169 1.67 14.47 7.29
N LEU A 170 0.49 14.70 6.72
CA LEU A 170 -0.23 13.79 5.85
C LEU A 170 -0.38 14.43 4.47
N PHE A 171 -0.02 13.68 3.43
CA PHE A 171 -0.10 14.10 2.03
C PHE A 171 -1.13 13.25 1.30
N ALA A 172 -2.09 13.89 0.64
CA ALA A 172 -3.12 13.23 -0.15
C ALA A 172 -3.01 13.67 -1.61
N PHE A 173 -2.62 12.73 -2.49
CA PHE A 173 -2.64 12.93 -3.92
C PHE A 173 -4.06 12.81 -4.43
N ALA A 174 -4.56 13.86 -5.06
CA ALA A 174 -5.95 13.94 -5.48
C ALA A 174 -6.07 14.47 -6.91
N THR A 175 -7.10 14.01 -7.62
CA THR A 175 -7.45 14.49 -8.95
C THR A 175 -8.90 14.95 -9.01
N THR A 176 -9.14 15.99 -9.83
CA THR A 176 -10.48 16.40 -10.25
C THR A 176 -10.58 16.19 -11.76
N LYS A 177 -11.77 15.84 -12.25
CA LYS A 177 -12.03 15.76 -13.69
C LYS A 177 -13.24 16.60 -14.03
N TYR A 178 -13.02 17.70 -14.71
CA TYR A 178 -14.06 18.58 -15.24
C TYR A 178 -14.10 18.44 -16.76
N GLY A 179 -15.08 17.73 -17.28
CA GLY A 179 -15.18 17.46 -18.72
C GLY A 179 -14.03 16.57 -19.21
N LYS A 180 -13.13 17.12 -20.03
CA LYS A 180 -11.95 16.43 -20.56
C LYS A 180 -10.66 16.77 -19.78
N GLU A 181 -10.69 17.79 -18.93
CA GLU A 181 -9.52 18.25 -18.20
C GLU A 181 -9.40 17.53 -16.86
N MET A 182 -8.20 17.10 -16.54
CA MET A 182 -7.84 16.49 -15.26
C MET A 182 -6.87 17.44 -14.55
N ASN A 183 -7.21 17.86 -13.34
CA ASN A 183 -6.31 18.65 -12.49
C ASN A 183 -5.85 17.79 -11.32
N SER A 184 -4.58 17.87 -10.99
CA SER A 184 -3.95 17.06 -9.95
C SER A 184 -3.35 17.92 -8.85
N TYR A 185 -3.49 17.48 -7.60
CA TYR A 185 -3.10 18.22 -6.42
C TYR A 185 -2.48 17.32 -5.37
N ILE A 186 -1.61 17.90 -4.54
CA ILE A 186 -1.24 17.33 -3.24
C ILE A 186 -1.91 18.20 -2.18
N TYR A 187 -2.82 17.60 -1.40
CA TYR A 187 -3.38 18.22 -0.20
C TYR A 187 -2.49 17.84 0.97
N ILE A 188 -2.12 18.82 1.79
CA ILE A 188 -1.26 18.67 2.96
C ILE A 188 -2.09 18.95 4.21
N TYR A 189 -1.97 18.06 5.18
CA TYR A 189 -2.67 18.16 6.46
C TYR A 189 -1.66 18.00 7.61
N ASP A 190 -1.95 18.65 8.73
CA ASP A 190 -1.39 18.23 10.00
C ASP A 190 -1.82 16.80 10.31
N ALA A 191 -0.88 15.92 10.61
CA ALA A 191 -1.17 14.50 10.81
C ALA A 191 -1.88 14.21 12.15
N GLU A 192 -1.59 14.98 13.21
CA GLU A 192 -2.20 14.79 14.54
C GLU A 192 -3.65 15.27 14.56
N GLU A 193 -3.90 16.49 14.08
CA GLU A 193 -5.23 17.11 14.14
C GLU A 193 -6.12 16.78 12.93
N LEU A 194 -5.55 16.25 11.83
CA LEU A 194 -6.19 16.07 10.53
C LEU A 194 -6.75 17.42 10.00
N SER A 195 -6.09 18.53 10.31
CA SER A 195 -6.45 19.85 9.84
C SER A 195 -5.74 20.18 8.54
N PHE A 196 -6.52 20.73 7.56
CA PHE A 196 -5.98 21.17 6.28
C PHE A 196 -4.97 22.30 6.47
N ASP A 197 -3.80 22.17 5.84
CA ASP A 197 -2.73 23.19 5.84
C ASP A 197 -2.64 23.88 4.48
N GLU A 198 -2.29 23.16 3.41
CA GLU A 198 -2.17 23.75 2.08
C GLU A 198 -2.50 22.76 0.94
N LYS A 199 -2.62 23.30 -0.27
CA LYS A 199 -2.83 22.55 -1.50
C LYS A 199 -1.82 22.97 -2.57
N ILE A 200 -1.06 22.02 -3.07
CA ILE A 200 -0.08 22.20 -4.15
C ILE A 200 -0.71 21.76 -5.47
N ASP A 201 -0.67 22.60 -6.48
CA ASP A 201 -1.10 22.25 -7.84
C ASP A 201 0.04 21.50 -8.55
N ILE A 202 -0.23 20.24 -8.94
CA ILE A 202 0.69 19.40 -9.66
C ILE A 202 0.16 18.98 -11.03
N THR A 203 -0.81 19.70 -11.58
CA THR A 203 -1.46 19.39 -12.86
C THR A 203 -0.48 19.28 -14.02
N ASN A 204 0.55 20.13 -14.03
CA ASN A 204 1.59 20.10 -15.06
C ASN A 204 2.56 18.90 -14.93
N TYR A 205 2.46 18.14 -13.85
CA TYR A 205 3.36 17.03 -13.52
C TYR A 205 2.68 15.66 -13.60
N GLY A 206 1.53 15.57 -14.28
CA GLY A 206 0.84 14.32 -14.55
C GLY A 206 -0.61 14.26 -14.06
N GLY A 207 -1.24 13.15 -14.38
CA GLY A 207 -2.63 12.86 -14.04
C GLY A 207 -2.79 12.20 -12.67
N THR A 208 -3.40 11.02 -12.63
CA THR A 208 -3.62 10.30 -11.37
C THR A 208 -2.34 9.62 -10.88
N HIS A 209 -1.94 9.91 -9.65
CA HIS A 209 -0.75 9.36 -9.02
C HIS A 209 -1.12 8.22 -8.07
N TYR A 210 -0.68 7.01 -8.37
CA TYR A 210 -0.90 5.82 -7.52
C TYR A 210 0.32 5.44 -6.70
N LYS A 211 1.51 5.85 -7.13
CA LYS A 211 2.78 5.52 -6.49
C LYS A 211 3.52 6.78 -6.11
N ALA A 212 3.83 6.87 -4.83
CA ALA A 212 4.66 7.91 -4.26
C ALA A 212 5.33 7.36 -3.00
N ILE A 213 6.53 7.86 -2.70
CA ILE A 213 7.31 7.51 -1.51
C ILE A 213 7.86 8.79 -0.86
N LEU A 214 8.08 8.71 0.44
CA LEU A 214 8.85 9.71 1.19
C LEU A 214 10.32 9.27 1.21
N PHE A 215 11.21 10.18 0.88
CA PHE A 215 12.64 9.98 0.97
C PHE A 215 13.29 11.27 1.47
N ASP A 216 13.88 11.24 2.64
CA ASP A 216 14.35 12.41 3.37
C ASP A 216 13.23 13.46 3.51
N ASN A 217 13.49 14.71 3.07
CA ASN A 217 12.51 15.78 3.01
C ASN A 217 11.84 15.94 1.64
N ASN A 218 11.80 14.87 0.86
CA ASN A 218 11.22 14.89 -0.47
C ASN A 218 10.11 13.87 -0.61
N ILE A 219 9.17 14.16 -1.51
CA ILE A 219 8.21 13.18 -2.02
C ILE A 219 8.57 12.89 -3.46
N LEU A 220 8.88 11.62 -3.74
CA LEU A 220 9.07 11.13 -5.10
C LEU A 220 7.74 10.50 -5.55
N PHE A 221 7.25 10.89 -6.73
CA PHE A 221 6.00 10.34 -7.26
C PHE A 221 6.10 10.10 -8.77
N SER A 222 5.50 8.99 -9.20
CA SER A 222 5.51 8.58 -10.61
C SER A 222 4.31 9.15 -11.37
N ASN A 223 4.53 9.43 -12.66
CA ASN A 223 3.54 9.89 -13.60
C ASN A 223 3.40 8.89 -14.75
N SER A 224 2.42 8.02 -14.69
CA SER A 224 2.17 7.06 -15.76
C SER A 224 1.47 7.69 -16.96
N VAL A 225 0.66 8.72 -16.73
CA VAL A 225 -0.05 9.48 -17.76
C VAL A 225 -0.06 10.98 -17.42
N ASP A 226 -0.16 11.83 -18.44
CA ASP A 226 -0.34 13.28 -18.29
C ASP A 226 -1.81 13.64 -18.00
N SER A 227 -2.11 14.92 -17.90
CA SER A 227 -3.48 15.42 -17.68
C SER A 227 -4.45 15.13 -18.83
N GLY A 228 -3.93 14.78 -20.01
CA GLY A 228 -4.68 14.40 -21.22
C GLY A 228 -4.80 12.89 -21.43
N ASP A 229 -4.43 12.07 -20.45
CA ASP A 229 -4.36 10.60 -20.52
C ASP A 229 -3.32 10.05 -21.54
N HIS A 230 -2.29 10.85 -21.92
CA HIS A 230 -1.20 10.35 -22.76
C HIS A 230 -0.09 9.71 -21.88
N PRO A 231 0.62 8.70 -22.41
CA PRO A 231 1.72 8.08 -21.70
C PRO A 231 2.78 9.07 -21.25
N CYS A 232 3.18 8.99 -20.00
CA CYS A 232 4.27 9.76 -19.40
C CYS A 232 5.50 8.88 -19.15
N ASN A 233 6.66 9.53 -19.05
CA ASN A 233 7.94 8.90 -18.76
C ASN A 233 8.70 9.64 -17.67
N THR A 234 7.99 10.22 -16.70
CA THR A 234 8.59 11.11 -15.70
C THR A 234 8.32 10.65 -14.28
N VAL A 235 9.29 10.92 -13.41
CA VAL A 235 9.14 10.90 -11.95
C VAL A 235 9.42 12.31 -11.45
N CYS A 236 8.60 12.79 -10.54
CA CYS A 236 8.77 14.10 -9.92
C CYS A 236 9.31 13.97 -8.50
N ILE A 237 10.09 14.95 -8.08
CA ILE A 237 10.63 15.13 -6.74
C ILE A 237 10.07 16.44 -6.20
N TYR A 238 9.18 16.39 -5.24
CA TYR A 238 8.70 17.55 -4.51
C TYR A 238 9.50 17.73 -3.24
N SER A 239 10.23 18.86 -3.12
CA SER A 239 10.91 19.28 -1.89
C SER A 239 9.90 19.87 -0.92
N ILE A 240 9.73 19.24 0.23
CA ILE A 240 8.76 19.68 1.26
C ILE A 240 9.19 21.03 1.84
N ASN A 241 10.50 21.25 2.04
CA ASN A 241 11.02 22.48 2.63
C ASN A 241 10.97 23.66 1.66
N ASP A 242 11.42 23.44 0.41
CA ASP A 242 11.57 24.50 -0.58
C ASP A 242 10.30 24.74 -1.40
N LYS A 243 9.35 23.81 -1.32
CA LYS A 243 8.07 23.81 -2.08
C LYS A 243 8.30 23.87 -3.61
N THR A 244 9.37 23.23 -4.07
CA THR A 244 9.76 23.15 -5.48
C THR A 244 9.54 21.73 -6.01
N ILE A 245 9.30 21.61 -7.32
CA ILE A 245 9.17 20.32 -8.01
C ILE A 245 10.22 20.23 -9.10
N GLU A 246 11.04 19.18 -9.03
CA GLU A 246 11.96 18.76 -10.07
C GLU A 246 11.40 17.55 -10.82
N THR A 247 11.75 17.38 -12.10
CA THR A 247 11.31 16.27 -12.92
C THR A 247 12.49 15.50 -13.48
N ILE A 248 12.47 14.18 -13.31
CA ILE A 248 13.39 13.24 -13.95
C ILE A 248 12.66 12.61 -15.12
N SER A 249 13.25 12.66 -16.33
CA SER A 249 12.70 12.03 -17.54
C SER A 249 13.49 10.76 -17.88
N PHE A 250 12.78 9.73 -18.30
CA PHE A 250 13.33 8.43 -18.69
C PHE A 250 13.07 8.17 -20.19
N ASP A 251 13.79 7.22 -20.79
CA ASP A 251 13.52 6.78 -22.15
C ASP A 251 12.27 5.88 -22.24
N GLN A 252 11.98 5.16 -21.12
CA GLN A 252 10.84 4.26 -21.00
C GLN A 252 9.61 5.01 -20.45
N TYR A 253 8.44 4.62 -20.96
CA TYR A 253 7.15 5.12 -20.50
C TYR A 253 6.60 4.32 -19.32
N TYR A 254 5.54 4.83 -18.71
CA TYR A 254 4.78 4.22 -17.61
C TYR A 254 5.60 3.92 -16.36
N PRO A 255 6.34 4.88 -15.79
CA PRO A 255 6.98 4.69 -14.50
C PRO A 255 5.92 4.35 -13.46
N LEU A 256 6.15 3.27 -12.70
CA LEU A 256 5.18 2.74 -11.74
C LEU A 256 5.75 2.67 -10.33
N ASP A 257 6.35 1.54 -9.94
CA ASP A 257 6.90 1.39 -8.60
C ASP A 257 8.21 2.17 -8.45
N LEU A 258 8.35 2.78 -7.28
CA LEU A 258 9.50 3.58 -6.88
C LEU A 258 10.13 2.97 -5.64
N ALA A 259 11.44 2.88 -5.63
CA ALA A 259 12.22 2.53 -4.45
C ALA A 259 13.50 3.37 -4.42
N VAL A 260 14.01 3.65 -3.23
CA VAL A 260 15.31 4.32 -3.05
C VAL A 260 16.14 3.48 -2.10
N TRP A 261 17.39 3.27 -2.47
CA TRP A 261 18.42 2.70 -1.61
C TRP A 261 19.67 3.55 -1.73
N ASP A 262 20.17 4.02 -0.59
CA ASP A 262 21.21 5.04 -0.56
C ASP A 262 20.77 6.26 -1.38
N ASN A 263 21.53 6.74 -2.34
CA ASN A 263 21.12 7.81 -3.26
C ASN A 263 20.68 7.29 -4.65
N ILE A 264 20.29 6.03 -4.73
CA ILE A 264 19.87 5.40 -5.99
C ILE A 264 18.35 5.26 -6.02
N LEU A 265 17.70 5.97 -6.93
CA LEU A 265 16.29 5.80 -7.27
C LEU A 265 16.16 4.65 -8.29
N ILE A 266 15.29 3.71 -7.98
CA ILE A 266 14.93 2.58 -8.84
C ILE A 266 13.47 2.75 -9.25
N VAL A 267 13.22 2.74 -10.55
CA VAL A 267 11.89 2.94 -11.14
C VAL A 267 11.53 1.77 -12.03
N SER A 268 10.42 1.10 -11.76
CA SER A 268 9.86 0.12 -12.69
C SER A 268 9.03 0.81 -13.75
N HIS A 269 8.98 0.24 -14.95
CA HIS A 269 8.14 0.71 -16.06
C HIS A 269 7.14 -0.39 -16.43
N PHE A 270 5.84 -0.12 -16.18
CA PHE A 270 4.79 -1.10 -16.40
C PHE A 270 3.47 -0.41 -16.77
N ASP A 271 2.92 -0.75 -17.94
CA ASP A 271 1.61 -0.29 -18.38
C ASP A 271 0.50 -1.09 -17.65
N LEU A 272 -0.16 -0.46 -16.69
CA LEU A 272 -1.23 -1.09 -15.90
C LEU A 272 -2.45 -1.47 -16.75
N VAL A 273 -2.67 -0.82 -17.90
CA VAL A 273 -3.82 -1.08 -18.79
C VAL A 273 -3.55 -2.31 -19.66
N LYS A 274 -2.38 -2.34 -20.31
CA LYS A 274 -1.97 -3.48 -21.15
C LYS A 274 -1.42 -4.65 -20.33
N ARG A 275 -1.01 -4.37 -19.08
CA ARG A 275 -0.36 -5.33 -18.17
C ARG A 275 0.93 -5.89 -18.73
N GLU A 276 1.78 -5.00 -19.23
CA GLU A 276 3.09 -5.32 -19.79
C GLU A 276 4.12 -4.26 -19.42
N GLY A 277 5.38 -4.64 -19.30
CA GLY A 277 6.51 -3.75 -19.06
C GLY A 277 7.62 -4.44 -18.28
N GLY A 278 8.79 -4.57 -18.87
CA GLY A 278 9.92 -5.36 -18.34
C GLY A 278 11.20 -4.55 -18.14
N SER A 279 11.12 -3.21 -18.06
CA SER A 279 12.29 -2.36 -17.87
C SER A 279 12.35 -1.74 -16.48
N ILE A 280 13.57 -1.49 -16.02
CA ILE A 280 13.88 -0.74 -14.80
C ILE A 280 14.86 0.36 -15.16
N SER A 281 14.57 1.57 -14.69
CA SER A 281 15.51 2.69 -14.69
C SER A 281 16.16 2.83 -13.32
N ILE A 282 17.48 2.97 -13.31
CA ILE A 282 18.31 3.23 -12.12
C ILE A 282 18.90 4.61 -12.27
N TYR A 283 18.60 5.49 -11.35
CA TYR A 283 19.01 6.89 -11.40
C TYR A 283 19.71 7.29 -10.10
N ASN A 284 20.93 7.80 -10.22
CA ASN A 284 21.67 8.33 -9.07
C ASN A 284 21.21 9.78 -8.81
N LEU A 285 20.63 10.03 -7.65
CA LEU A 285 20.07 11.33 -7.26
C LEU A 285 21.14 12.42 -7.11
N GLU A 286 22.39 12.06 -6.82
CA GLU A 286 23.50 13.01 -6.67
C GLU A 286 24.21 13.27 -8.00
N THR A 287 24.69 12.21 -8.68
CA THR A 287 25.48 12.35 -9.90
C THR A 287 24.63 12.57 -11.15
N LYS A 288 23.30 12.32 -11.05
CA LYS A 288 22.34 12.38 -12.16
C LYS A 288 22.60 11.34 -13.25
N GLU A 289 23.40 10.33 -12.96
CA GLU A 289 23.65 9.21 -13.87
C GLU A 289 22.38 8.36 -13.99
N LEU A 290 22.03 7.95 -15.22
CA LEU A 290 20.89 7.12 -15.54
C LEU A 290 21.35 5.85 -16.27
N ASN A 291 20.87 4.70 -15.83
CA ASN A 291 20.99 3.44 -16.53
C ASN A 291 19.61 2.77 -16.70
N ASN A 292 19.28 2.33 -17.91
CA ASN A 292 18.04 1.63 -18.24
C ASN A 292 18.34 0.16 -18.52
N ILE A 293 17.58 -0.74 -17.88
CA ILE A 293 17.82 -2.18 -17.91
C ILE A 293 16.55 -2.90 -18.36
N GLU A 294 16.66 -3.70 -19.43
CA GLU A 294 15.59 -4.62 -19.85
C GLU A 294 15.79 -5.99 -19.17
N LEU A 295 14.76 -6.49 -18.49
CA LEU A 295 14.87 -7.72 -17.69
C LEU A 295 14.44 -8.99 -18.42
N GLY A 296 13.74 -8.87 -19.54
CA GLY A 296 13.19 -10.01 -20.30
C GLY A 296 12.00 -10.69 -19.61
N HIS A 297 11.38 -10.04 -18.63
CA HIS A 297 10.12 -10.40 -17.97
C HIS A 297 9.45 -9.12 -17.45
N ASP A 298 8.15 -9.17 -17.22
CA ASP A 298 7.40 -8.03 -16.69
C ASP A 298 7.81 -7.66 -15.25
N VAL A 299 7.55 -6.41 -14.85
CA VAL A 299 7.76 -5.89 -13.49
C VAL A 299 6.41 -5.41 -12.95
N GLU A 300 5.54 -6.35 -12.56
CA GLU A 300 4.20 -6.01 -12.06
C GLU A 300 4.25 -5.29 -10.71
N GLN A 301 5.14 -5.72 -9.83
CA GLN A 301 5.40 -5.10 -8.53
C GLN A 301 6.85 -5.29 -8.13
N MET A 302 7.39 -4.30 -7.44
CA MET A 302 8.77 -4.27 -6.99
C MET A 302 8.85 -3.84 -5.53
N THR A 303 9.81 -4.42 -4.81
CA THR A 303 10.20 -3.97 -3.47
C THR A 303 11.69 -4.15 -3.27
N ILE A 304 12.28 -3.42 -2.32
CA ILE A 304 13.73 -3.43 -2.07
C ILE A 304 14.04 -3.60 -0.60
N ASN A 305 15.11 -4.34 -0.31
CA ASN A 305 15.76 -4.39 0.99
C ASN A 305 17.25 -4.17 0.80
N GLU A 306 17.77 -3.04 1.25
CA GLU A 306 19.13 -2.61 0.94
C GLU A 306 19.38 -2.64 -0.59
N ASN A 307 20.43 -3.32 -1.05
CA ASN A 307 20.72 -3.47 -2.48
C ASN A 307 20.06 -4.70 -3.13
N VAL A 308 19.12 -5.35 -2.45
CA VAL A 308 18.41 -6.53 -2.98
C VAL A 308 17.01 -6.15 -3.41
N ILE A 309 16.71 -6.33 -4.69
CA ILE A 309 15.42 -6.01 -5.30
C ILE A 309 14.65 -7.31 -5.53
N TYR A 310 13.41 -7.34 -5.08
CA TYR A 310 12.47 -8.42 -5.34
C TYR A 310 11.39 -7.94 -6.29
N ILE A 311 11.18 -8.69 -7.36
CA ILE A 311 10.19 -8.38 -8.41
C ILE A 311 9.20 -9.53 -8.47
N LEU A 312 7.92 -9.18 -8.41
CA LEU A 312 6.82 -10.09 -8.70
C LEU A 312 6.39 -9.91 -10.15
N SER A 313 6.42 -11.01 -10.90
CA SER A 313 5.98 -11.07 -12.29
C SER A 313 5.15 -12.34 -12.50
N ASP A 314 3.87 -12.21 -12.81
CA ASP A 314 2.89 -13.30 -12.87
C ASP A 314 2.94 -14.17 -11.59
N LYS A 315 3.57 -15.33 -11.67
CA LYS A 315 3.70 -16.30 -10.57
C LYS A 315 5.15 -16.51 -10.14
N ILE A 316 6.05 -15.62 -10.50
CA ILE A 316 7.48 -15.78 -10.24
C ILE A 316 7.96 -14.60 -9.38
N ILE A 317 8.71 -14.91 -8.34
CA ILE A 317 9.54 -13.95 -7.63
C ILE A 317 10.93 -14.01 -8.25
N TYR A 318 11.44 -12.88 -8.70
CA TYR A 318 12.82 -12.70 -9.12
C TYR A 318 13.55 -11.90 -8.04
N GLN A 319 14.77 -12.28 -7.74
CA GLN A 319 15.66 -11.54 -6.85
C GLN A 319 16.87 -11.06 -7.62
N TYR A 320 17.11 -9.76 -7.56
CA TYR A 320 18.25 -9.11 -8.16
C TYR A 320 19.12 -8.42 -7.09
N GLU A 321 20.41 -8.38 -7.33
CA GLU A 321 21.34 -7.54 -6.58
C GLU A 321 21.64 -6.29 -7.40
N LEU A 322 21.45 -5.12 -6.79
CA LEU A 322 21.87 -3.85 -7.35
C LEU A 322 23.35 -3.62 -7.03
N LYS A 323 24.17 -3.47 -8.04
CA LYS A 323 25.59 -3.18 -7.92
C LYS A 323 26.06 -2.37 -9.11
N ASP A 324 26.82 -1.28 -8.84
CA ASP A 324 27.40 -0.44 -9.88
C ASP A 324 26.36 0.01 -10.93
N MET A 325 25.20 0.50 -10.48
CA MET A 325 24.06 0.92 -11.32
C MET A 325 23.49 -0.19 -12.24
N ASN A 326 23.74 -1.47 -11.95
CA ASN A 326 23.27 -2.62 -12.72
C ASN A 326 22.55 -3.63 -11.83
N LEU A 327 21.69 -4.45 -12.45
CA LEU A 327 20.94 -5.53 -11.81
C LEU A 327 21.50 -6.90 -12.19
N TYR A 328 21.83 -7.70 -11.20
CA TYR A 328 22.33 -9.06 -11.37
C TYR A 328 21.34 -10.05 -10.80
N LEU A 329 20.74 -10.87 -11.66
CA LEU A 329 19.82 -11.93 -11.21
C LEU A 329 20.55 -12.92 -10.30
N LYS A 330 20.08 -13.05 -9.06
CA LYS A 330 20.62 -13.97 -8.06
C LYS A 330 19.88 -15.30 -8.08
N CYS A 331 18.56 -15.22 -7.96
CA CYS A 331 17.69 -16.40 -7.98
C CYS A 331 16.27 -16.02 -8.39
N LYS A 332 15.45 -17.05 -8.65
CA LYS A 332 14.03 -16.91 -8.89
C LYS A 332 13.28 -18.13 -8.40
N THR A 333 12.02 -17.96 -8.03
CA THR A 333 11.16 -19.07 -7.61
C THR A 333 9.76 -18.90 -8.16
N GLN A 334 9.14 -20.02 -8.52
CA GLN A 334 7.75 -20.04 -8.96
C GLN A 334 6.83 -20.19 -7.74
N ILE A 335 5.84 -19.32 -7.62
CA ILE A 335 4.82 -19.38 -6.59
C ILE A 335 3.76 -20.39 -7.01
N LYS A 336 3.61 -21.44 -6.22
CA LYS A 336 2.51 -22.38 -6.37
C LYS A 336 1.29 -21.82 -5.65
N LYS A 337 0.36 -21.23 -6.41
CA LYS A 337 -0.91 -20.74 -5.87
C LYS A 337 -1.74 -21.89 -5.29
N SER A 338 -2.54 -21.58 -4.27
CA SER A 338 -3.46 -22.56 -3.66
C SER A 338 -4.67 -22.88 -4.53
N ASN A 339 -5.05 -21.93 -5.38
CA ASN A 339 -6.11 -22.06 -6.39
C ASN A 339 -5.73 -21.21 -7.60
N GLU A 340 -5.91 -21.74 -8.81
CA GLU A 340 -5.59 -21.05 -10.05
C GLU A 340 -6.43 -19.78 -10.27
N GLU A 341 -7.64 -19.71 -9.74
CA GLU A 341 -8.51 -18.54 -9.78
C GLU A 341 -8.03 -17.37 -8.88
N ASN A 342 -7.12 -17.64 -7.93
CA ASN A 342 -6.56 -16.62 -7.08
C ASN A 342 -5.51 -15.82 -7.86
N TYR A 343 -5.27 -14.59 -7.41
CA TYR A 343 -4.22 -13.71 -7.95
C TYR A 343 -3.26 -13.26 -6.86
N LEU A 344 -2.06 -12.89 -7.26
CA LEU A 344 -1.05 -12.31 -6.39
C LEU A 344 -1.25 -10.80 -6.39
N SER A 345 -1.39 -10.21 -5.21
CA SER A 345 -1.86 -8.83 -5.07
C SER A 345 -0.86 -7.91 -4.37
N GLY A 346 0.24 -8.44 -3.89
CA GLY A 346 1.24 -7.62 -3.20
C GLY A 346 2.52 -8.39 -2.89
N ILE A 347 3.65 -7.71 -3.02
CA ILE A 347 4.96 -8.15 -2.52
C ILE A 347 5.47 -7.11 -1.52
N PHE A 348 6.11 -7.54 -0.45
CA PHE A 348 6.63 -6.67 0.60
C PHE A 348 7.84 -7.30 1.31
N ILE A 349 8.66 -6.45 1.91
CA ILE A 349 9.86 -6.85 2.67
C ILE A 349 9.50 -7.07 4.14
N LEU A 350 10.17 -8.03 4.78
CA LEU A 350 10.19 -8.21 6.21
C LEU A 350 11.54 -7.69 6.75
N ASN A 351 11.53 -6.56 7.42
CA ASN A 351 12.70 -6.01 8.11
C ASN A 351 12.72 -6.53 9.56
N LEU A 352 12.72 -7.86 9.70
CA LEU A 352 12.84 -8.50 11.02
C LEU A 352 14.33 -8.50 11.43
N ASN A 353 14.86 -7.32 11.78
CA ASN A 353 16.19 -7.26 12.40
C ASN A 353 16.16 -8.02 13.72
N PRO A 354 17.18 -8.90 13.98
CA PRO A 354 17.27 -9.68 15.20
C PRO A 354 17.47 -8.82 16.46
#